data_78b058860a9f205103a0b15e07baca6d
#
_entry.id   78b058860a9f205103a0b15e07baca6d
#
_cell.length_a   1.000
_cell.length_b   1.000
_cell.length_c   1.000
_cell.angle_alpha   90.00
_cell.angle_beta   90.00
_cell.angle_gamma   90.00
#
_symmetry.space_group_name_H-M   'P 1'
#
loop_
_entity.id
_entity.type
_entity.pdbx_description
1 polymer ?
#
loop_
_entity_poly.entity_id
_entity_poly.type
_entity_poly.pdbx_seq_one_letter_code
_entity_poly.pdbx_strand_id
1 'polypeptide(L)'
;MPSRAALKAELLELLGVHLETLERAHRAVCEGATHEEAKPENDKDTRALEQSYLARGQAARIDELRASIAGVAALALRSFEDRPIALGALVVLDEDGAESTLLLAPGGGGARLADGRVQVVTPPSPLGRALLGKQAGEQVEMVVAGKTRTMTVLRIG
;
A
#
# COMPACT_ATOMS: atom_id res chain seq x y z
N MET A 1 -14.83 -11.71 11.84
CA MET A 1 -14.15 -10.58 11.20
C MET A 1 -13.03 -10.08 12.11
N PRO A 2 -11.81 -9.97 11.65
CA PRO A 2 -10.71 -9.44 12.45
C PRO A 2 -10.97 -7.97 12.82
N SER A 3 -10.47 -7.56 13.97
CA SER A 3 -10.60 -6.16 14.38
C SER A 3 -9.73 -5.24 13.51
N ARG A 4 -10.14 -3.99 13.36
CA ARG A 4 -9.31 -3.01 12.64
C ARG A 4 -7.93 -2.80 13.29
N ALA A 5 -7.87 -2.92 14.61
CA ALA A 5 -6.60 -2.88 15.34
C ALA A 5 -5.68 -4.04 14.95
N ALA A 6 -6.21 -5.25 14.85
CA ALA A 6 -5.45 -6.41 14.38
C ALA A 6 -5.00 -6.27 12.92
N LEU A 7 -5.87 -5.76 12.05
CA LEU A 7 -5.52 -5.49 10.65
C LEU A 7 -4.43 -4.43 10.51
N LYS A 8 -4.51 -3.36 11.30
CA LYS A 8 -3.47 -2.33 11.34
C LYS A 8 -2.12 -2.92 11.78
N ALA A 9 -2.11 -3.74 12.84
CA ALA A 9 -0.90 -4.39 13.34
C ALA A 9 -0.30 -5.34 12.30
N GLU A 10 -1.12 -6.15 11.64
CA GLU A 10 -0.70 -7.04 10.56
C GLU A 10 -0.10 -6.26 9.38
N LEU A 11 -0.74 -5.16 8.97
CA LEU A 11 -0.24 -4.31 7.90
C LEU A 11 1.11 -3.69 8.26
N LEU A 12 1.28 -3.20 9.47
CA LEU A 12 2.56 -2.66 9.95
C LEU A 12 3.67 -3.72 9.92
N GLU A 13 3.36 -4.94 10.31
CA GLU A 13 4.30 -6.06 10.26
C GLU A 13 4.72 -6.37 8.81
N LEU A 14 3.77 -6.47 7.89
CA LEU A 14 4.05 -6.71 6.47
C LEU A 14 4.92 -5.60 5.86
N LEU A 15 4.59 -4.35 6.13
CA LEU A 15 5.36 -3.20 5.64
C LEU A 15 6.75 -3.17 6.24
N GLY A 16 6.90 -3.52 7.52
CA GLY A 16 8.18 -3.61 8.21
C GLY A 16 9.11 -4.68 7.61
N VAL A 17 8.57 -5.86 7.31
CA VAL A 17 9.33 -6.93 6.63
C VAL A 17 9.75 -6.50 5.23
N HIS A 18 8.86 -5.84 4.50
CA HIS A 18 9.19 -5.32 3.16
C HIS A 18 10.29 -4.24 3.23
N LEU A 19 10.24 -3.36 4.21
CA LEU A 19 11.27 -2.34 4.44
C LEU A 19 12.64 -2.98 4.71
N GLU A 20 12.70 -3.97 5.59
CA GLU A 20 13.94 -4.71 5.86
C GLU A 20 14.54 -5.32 4.59
N THR A 21 13.71 -5.93 3.76
CA THR A 21 14.13 -6.54 2.50
C THR A 21 14.72 -5.51 1.55
N LEU A 22 14.06 -4.35 1.40
CA LEU A 22 14.55 -3.27 0.56
C LEU A 22 15.84 -2.64 1.11
N GLU A 23 15.95 -2.47 2.41
CA GLU A 23 17.15 -1.93 3.05
C GLU A 23 18.35 -2.86 2.88
N ARG A 24 18.17 -4.18 2.99
CA ARG A 24 19.22 -5.16 2.73
C ARG A 24 19.68 -5.12 1.28
N ALA A 25 18.74 -5.09 0.34
CA ALA A 25 19.07 -5.00 -1.08
C ALA A 25 19.82 -3.71 -1.40
N HIS A 26 19.39 -2.60 -0.82
CA HIS A 26 20.05 -1.30 -0.99
C HIS A 26 21.47 -1.28 -0.43
N ARG A 27 21.70 -1.82 0.75
CA ARG A 27 23.05 -1.97 1.31
C ARG A 27 23.96 -2.79 0.42
N ALA A 28 23.47 -3.91 -0.11
CA ALA A 28 24.23 -4.76 -1.03
C ALA A 28 24.64 -4.01 -2.30
N VAL A 29 23.76 -3.19 -2.88
CA VAL A 29 24.06 -2.37 -4.04
C VAL A 29 25.09 -1.28 -3.70
N CYS A 30 24.94 -0.60 -2.57
CA CYS A 30 25.89 0.42 -2.12
C CYS A 30 27.28 -0.17 -1.84
N GLU A 31 27.36 -1.33 -1.19
CA GLU A 31 28.63 -2.03 -0.95
C GLU A 31 29.28 -2.48 -2.26
N GLY A 32 28.49 -3.03 -3.20
CA GLY A 32 28.97 -3.39 -4.53
C GLY A 32 29.52 -2.21 -5.32
N ALA A 33 28.83 -1.08 -5.30
CA ALA A 33 29.26 0.16 -5.93
C ALA A 33 30.58 0.66 -5.34
N THR A 34 30.73 0.62 -4.02
CA THR A 34 31.94 1.05 -3.32
C THR A 34 33.15 0.17 -3.70
N HIS A 35 32.95 -1.13 -3.82
CA HIS A 35 34.01 -2.06 -4.25
C HIS A 35 34.43 -1.84 -5.70
N GLU A 36 33.51 -1.52 -6.58
CA GLU A 36 33.82 -1.27 -8.00
C GLU A 36 34.48 0.08 -8.24
N GLU A 37 34.15 1.09 -7.49
CA GLU A 37 34.80 2.41 -7.53
C GLU A 37 36.28 2.33 -7.15
N ALA A 38 36.68 1.33 -6.40
CA ALA A 38 38.08 1.12 -6.02
C ALA A 38 38.97 0.56 -7.14
N LYS A 39 38.41 0.18 -8.31
CA LYS A 39 39.14 -0.41 -9.43
C LYS A 39 39.24 0.56 -10.63
N PRO A 40 40.44 0.93 -11.16
CA PRO A 40 40.59 1.96 -12.20
C PRO A 40 40.47 1.42 -13.62
N GLU A 41 39.30 1.15 -14.13
CA GLU A 41 39.06 0.75 -15.55
C GLU A 41 37.87 1.49 -16.16
N ASN A 42 37.94 1.82 -17.47
CA ASN A 42 36.96 2.64 -18.17
C ASN A 42 35.60 2.00 -18.35
N ASP A 43 35.49 0.66 -18.40
CA ASP A 43 34.22 -0.08 -18.47
C ASP A 43 33.38 0.05 -17.22
N LYS A 44 33.93 0.59 -16.16
CA LYS A 44 33.30 0.73 -14.85
C LYS A 44 32.47 1.99 -14.70
N ASP A 45 32.71 3.02 -15.50
CA ASP A 45 31.94 4.26 -15.42
C ASP A 45 30.46 4.01 -15.75
N THR A 46 30.16 3.14 -16.71
CA THR A 46 28.79 2.76 -17.04
C THR A 46 28.15 1.91 -15.94
N ARG A 47 28.87 0.94 -15.39
CA ARG A 47 28.39 0.10 -14.28
C ARG A 47 28.19 0.90 -13.00
N ALA A 48 29.15 1.79 -12.67
CA ALA A 48 29.05 2.67 -11.52
C ALA A 48 27.84 3.62 -11.66
N LEU A 49 27.59 4.11 -12.87
CA LEU A 49 26.46 4.98 -13.17
C LEU A 49 25.13 4.20 -13.01
N GLU A 50 25.03 3.00 -13.58
CA GLU A 50 23.85 2.12 -13.45
C GLU A 50 23.55 1.77 -11.99
N GLN A 51 24.59 1.41 -11.21
CA GLN A 51 24.45 1.14 -9.78
C GLN A 51 24.03 2.38 -8.99
N SER A 52 24.54 3.55 -9.36
CA SER A 52 24.15 4.81 -8.75
C SER A 52 22.66 5.12 -9.00
N TYR A 53 22.17 4.90 -10.21
CA TYR A 53 20.73 5.04 -10.53
C TYR A 53 19.89 4.02 -9.76
N LEU A 54 20.32 2.77 -9.69
CA LEU A 54 19.63 1.73 -8.92
C LEU A 54 19.57 2.09 -7.45
N ALA A 55 20.69 2.53 -6.87
CA ALA A 55 20.76 2.95 -5.46
C ALA A 55 19.81 4.12 -5.16
N ARG A 56 19.74 5.10 -6.06
CA ARG A 56 18.79 6.23 -5.90
C ARG A 56 17.34 5.78 -5.98
N GLY A 57 17.02 4.90 -6.93
CA GLY A 57 15.67 4.34 -7.06
C GLY A 57 15.27 3.55 -5.84
N GLN A 58 16.17 2.74 -5.29
CA GLN A 58 15.95 2.00 -4.06
C GLN A 58 15.76 2.92 -2.85
N ALA A 59 16.60 3.96 -2.71
CA ALA A 59 16.49 4.95 -1.64
C ALA A 59 15.14 5.66 -1.67
N ALA A 60 14.67 6.07 -2.85
CA ALA A 60 13.36 6.69 -3.01
C ALA A 60 12.22 5.77 -2.58
N ARG A 61 12.26 4.49 -2.95
CA ARG A 61 11.26 3.50 -2.54
C ARG A 61 11.28 3.23 -1.04
N ILE A 62 12.45 3.20 -0.44
CA ILE A 62 12.61 3.07 1.02
C ILE A 62 11.95 4.25 1.73
N ASP A 63 12.20 5.48 1.26
CA ASP A 63 11.58 6.68 1.83
C ASP A 63 10.05 6.68 1.69
N GLU A 64 9.52 6.28 0.54
CA GLU A 64 8.08 6.10 0.33
C GLU A 64 7.49 5.07 1.28
N LEU A 65 8.19 3.94 1.46
CA LEU A 65 7.73 2.88 2.34
C LEU A 65 7.76 3.31 3.82
N ARG A 66 8.78 4.04 4.24
CA ARG A 66 8.85 4.62 5.58
C ARG A 66 7.70 5.61 5.81
N ALA A 67 7.38 6.44 4.83
CA ALA A 67 6.23 7.35 4.89
C ALA A 67 4.91 6.58 5.02
N SER A 68 4.76 5.49 4.26
CA SER A 68 3.59 4.60 4.36
C SER A 68 3.45 3.99 5.75
N ILE A 69 4.54 3.50 6.31
CA ILE A 69 4.57 2.93 7.68
C ILE A 69 4.17 3.99 8.70
N ALA A 70 4.75 5.18 8.61
CA ALA A 70 4.41 6.28 9.51
C ALA A 70 2.93 6.66 9.42
N GLY A 71 2.39 6.73 8.20
CA GLY A 71 0.96 7.02 7.97
C GLY A 71 0.05 5.96 8.56
N VAL A 72 0.36 4.68 8.37
CA VAL A 72 -0.41 3.57 8.94
C VAL A 72 -0.29 3.56 10.48
N ALA A 73 0.91 3.79 11.02
CA ALA A 73 1.11 3.85 12.46
C ALA A 73 0.31 4.97 13.12
N ALA A 74 0.21 6.12 12.47
CA ALA A 74 -0.55 7.28 12.94
C ALA A 74 -2.07 7.17 12.71
N LEU A 75 -2.52 6.14 12.01
CA LEU A 75 -3.92 5.96 11.65
C LEU A 75 -4.80 5.81 12.89
N ALA A 76 -5.74 6.75 13.08
CA ALA A 76 -6.72 6.69 14.15
C ALA A 76 -7.86 5.75 13.77
N LEU A 77 -8.15 4.79 14.63
CA LEU A 77 -9.25 3.82 14.44
C LEU A 77 -10.53 4.36 15.08
N ARG A 78 -11.20 5.26 14.37
CA ARG A 78 -12.46 5.88 14.79
C ARG A 78 -13.64 4.96 14.51
N SER A 79 -14.77 5.20 15.18
CA SER A 79 -16.04 4.59 14.79
C SER A 79 -16.52 5.20 13.46
N PHE A 80 -17.08 4.35 12.60
CA PHE A 80 -17.70 4.75 11.33
C PHE A 80 -19.21 4.58 11.34
N GLU A 81 -19.81 4.39 12.51
CA GLU A 81 -21.26 4.34 12.65
C GLU A 81 -21.87 5.66 12.15
N ASP A 82 -22.74 5.55 11.15
CA ASP A 82 -23.38 6.68 10.46
C ASP A 82 -22.41 7.73 9.87
N ARG A 83 -21.20 7.33 9.51
CA ARG A 83 -20.18 8.20 8.92
C ARG A 83 -19.79 7.75 7.53
N PRO A 84 -19.39 8.69 6.66
CA PRO A 84 -18.86 8.34 5.35
C PRO A 84 -17.51 7.64 5.45
N ILE A 85 -17.18 6.89 4.41
CA ILE A 85 -15.89 6.19 4.28
C ILE A 85 -14.75 7.21 4.31
N ALA A 86 -13.80 6.98 5.21
CA ALA A 86 -12.55 7.73 5.34
C ALA A 86 -11.41 6.78 5.71
N LEU A 87 -10.21 7.31 5.87
CA LEU A 87 -9.05 6.51 6.31
C LEU A 87 -9.34 5.75 7.61
N GLY A 88 -9.01 4.48 7.62
CA GLY A 88 -9.25 3.57 8.74
C GLY A 88 -10.57 2.81 8.64
N ALA A 89 -11.41 3.10 7.66
CA ALA A 89 -12.67 2.39 7.45
C ALA A 89 -12.43 0.98 6.94
N LEU A 90 -13.16 0.03 7.50
CA LEU A 90 -13.29 -1.33 6.97
C LEU A 90 -14.61 -1.40 6.20
N VAL A 91 -14.53 -1.58 4.90
CA VAL A 91 -15.66 -1.47 4.00
C VAL A 91 -16.00 -2.83 3.40
N VAL A 92 -17.27 -3.22 3.46
CA VAL A 92 -17.77 -4.40 2.75
C VAL A 92 -18.53 -3.94 1.53
N LEU A 93 -18.09 -4.40 0.37
CA LEU A 93 -18.71 -4.13 -0.93
C LEU A 93 -19.38 -5.36 -1.48
N ASP A 94 -20.48 -5.17 -2.18
CA ASP A 94 -21.13 -6.18 -3.01
C ASP A 94 -20.97 -5.82 -4.49
N GLU A 95 -20.52 -6.79 -5.27
CA GLU A 95 -20.49 -6.71 -6.73
C GLU A 95 -21.11 -7.97 -7.30
N ASP A 96 -22.29 -7.84 -7.87
CA ASP A 96 -23.02 -8.96 -8.47
C ASP A 96 -23.22 -10.17 -7.53
N GLY A 97 -23.47 -9.92 -6.26
CA GLY A 97 -23.67 -10.96 -5.24
C GLY A 97 -22.38 -11.46 -4.60
N ALA A 98 -21.21 -10.98 -5.01
CA ALA A 98 -19.94 -11.33 -4.40
C ALA A 98 -19.49 -10.22 -3.44
N GLU A 99 -19.31 -10.58 -2.18
CA GLU A 99 -18.82 -9.66 -1.15
C GLU A 99 -17.30 -9.61 -1.13
N SER A 100 -16.76 -8.41 -0.97
CA SER A 100 -15.34 -8.16 -0.72
C SER A 100 -15.17 -7.21 0.45
N THR A 101 -14.11 -7.41 1.23
CA THR A 101 -13.80 -6.57 2.39
C THR A 101 -12.51 -5.80 2.13
N LEU A 102 -12.57 -4.50 2.34
CA LEU A 102 -11.47 -3.57 2.09
C LEU A 102 -11.13 -2.78 3.35
N LEU A 103 -9.85 -2.56 3.57
CA LEU A 103 -9.37 -1.61 4.58
C LEU A 103 -8.81 -0.39 3.86
N LEU A 104 -9.36 0.78 4.13
CA LEU A 104 -8.85 2.04 3.58
C LEU A 104 -7.71 2.56 4.45
N ALA A 105 -6.48 2.53 3.92
CA ALA A 105 -5.27 2.89 4.65
C ALA A 105 -4.42 3.89 3.86
N PRO A 106 -3.57 4.69 4.54
CA PRO A 106 -2.72 5.68 3.88
C PRO A 106 -1.52 5.06 3.15
N GLY A 107 -1.26 3.78 3.34
CA GLY A 107 -0.18 3.05 2.67
C GLY A 107 -0.46 1.56 2.65
N GLY A 108 0.38 0.81 1.94
CA GLY A 108 0.25 -0.63 1.83
C GLY A 108 -0.81 -1.11 0.84
N GLY A 109 -1.20 -0.28 -0.13
CA GLY A 109 -2.18 -0.63 -1.15
C GLY A 109 -1.86 -1.94 -1.86
N GLY A 110 -2.87 -2.77 -2.04
CA GLY A 110 -2.73 -4.10 -2.63
C GLY A 110 -2.38 -5.23 -1.65
N ALA A 111 -1.97 -4.90 -0.42
CA ALA A 111 -1.71 -5.91 0.60
C ALA A 111 -2.99 -6.69 0.94
N ARG A 112 -2.81 -7.96 1.24
CA ARG A 112 -3.89 -8.83 1.69
C ARG A 112 -3.66 -9.23 3.13
N LEU A 113 -4.67 -9.00 3.95
CA LEU A 113 -4.66 -9.22 5.39
C LEU A 113 -5.69 -10.29 5.78
N ALA A 114 -5.59 -10.81 6.98
CA ALA A 114 -6.52 -11.80 7.51
C ALA A 114 -6.66 -13.01 6.56
N ASP A 115 -5.54 -13.61 6.20
CA ASP A 115 -5.48 -14.76 5.26
C ASP A 115 -6.12 -14.46 3.90
N GLY A 116 -5.92 -13.24 3.41
CA GLY A 116 -6.42 -12.82 2.10
C GLY A 116 -7.86 -12.32 2.07
N ARG A 117 -8.55 -12.33 3.20
CA ARG A 117 -9.96 -11.91 3.28
C ARG A 117 -10.15 -10.39 3.23
N VAL A 118 -9.13 -9.63 3.55
CA VAL A 118 -9.18 -8.16 3.55
C VAL A 118 -8.11 -7.63 2.62
N GLN A 119 -8.49 -6.79 1.68
CA GLN A 119 -7.56 -6.11 0.78
C GLN A 119 -7.35 -4.67 1.25
N VAL A 120 -6.11 -4.21 1.25
CA VAL A 120 -5.78 -2.81 1.56
C VAL A 120 -5.94 -1.95 0.30
N VAL A 121 -6.67 -0.85 0.44
CA VAL A 121 -6.89 0.14 -0.60
C VAL A 121 -6.42 1.50 -0.10
N THR A 122 -5.73 2.24 -0.95
CA THR A 122 -5.23 3.59 -0.63
C THR A 122 -6.02 4.67 -1.35
N PRO A 123 -6.13 5.88 -0.77
CA PRO A 123 -6.87 6.99 -1.39
C PRO A 123 -6.49 7.34 -2.82
N PRO A 124 -5.21 7.32 -3.23
CA PRO A 124 -4.85 7.63 -4.61
C PRO A 124 -5.26 6.58 -5.65
N SER A 125 -5.57 5.35 -5.21
CA SER A 125 -6.02 4.31 -6.14
C SER A 125 -7.39 4.63 -6.73
N PRO A 126 -7.75 4.13 -7.92
CA PRO A 126 -9.07 4.37 -8.51
C PRO A 126 -10.21 3.96 -7.59
N LEU A 127 -10.10 2.79 -6.95
CA LEU A 127 -11.10 2.31 -6.02
C LEU A 127 -11.15 3.15 -4.74
N GLY A 128 -10.01 3.52 -4.19
CA GLY A 128 -9.93 4.38 -3.01
C GLY A 128 -10.58 5.74 -3.23
N ARG A 129 -10.33 6.36 -4.38
CA ARG A 129 -10.97 7.64 -4.75
C ARG A 129 -12.49 7.51 -4.90
N ALA A 130 -12.94 6.41 -5.48
CA ALA A 130 -14.36 6.16 -5.66
C ALA A 130 -15.08 5.91 -4.33
N LEU A 131 -14.41 5.29 -3.36
CA LEU A 131 -14.99 4.95 -2.05
C LEU A 131 -15.03 6.12 -1.07
N LEU A 132 -14.04 7.00 -1.09
CA LEU A 132 -13.95 8.11 -0.14
C LEU A 132 -15.20 8.96 -0.14
N GLY A 133 -15.75 9.21 1.04
CA GLY A 133 -16.96 10.02 1.24
C GLY A 133 -18.28 9.30 0.98
N LYS A 134 -18.25 8.04 0.52
CA LYS A 134 -19.45 7.23 0.32
C LYS A 134 -19.99 6.72 1.65
N GLN A 135 -21.29 6.51 1.70
CA GLN A 135 -22.00 5.98 2.86
C GLN A 135 -22.52 4.57 2.59
N ALA A 136 -22.86 3.85 3.64
CA ALA A 136 -23.51 2.56 3.51
C ALA A 136 -24.81 2.68 2.68
N GLY A 137 -25.02 1.75 1.76
CA GLY A 137 -26.13 1.74 0.83
C GLY A 137 -25.88 2.48 -0.50
N GLU A 138 -24.81 3.30 -0.58
CA GLU A 138 -24.48 3.97 -1.84
C GLU A 138 -23.78 3.04 -2.83
N GLN A 139 -23.98 3.34 -4.10
CA GLN A 139 -23.28 2.67 -5.20
C GLN A 139 -21.98 3.39 -5.53
N VAL A 140 -21.01 2.60 -5.90
CA VAL A 140 -19.68 3.05 -6.35
C VAL A 140 -19.47 2.56 -7.77
N GLU A 141 -19.21 3.47 -8.68
CA GLU A 141 -18.87 3.13 -10.07
C GLU A 141 -17.38 3.34 -10.31
N MET A 142 -16.77 2.37 -11.00
CA MET A 142 -15.38 2.43 -11.37
C MET A 142 -15.20 1.90 -12.80
N VAL A 143 -14.40 2.59 -13.61
CA VAL A 143 -14.04 2.15 -14.95
C VAL A 143 -12.68 1.48 -14.93
N VAL A 144 -12.63 0.20 -15.30
CA VAL A 144 -11.40 -0.59 -15.39
C VAL A 144 -11.35 -1.24 -16.76
N ALA A 145 -10.26 -0.99 -17.49
CA ALA A 145 -10.04 -1.53 -18.84
C ALA A 145 -11.23 -1.28 -19.80
N GLY A 146 -11.83 -0.09 -19.75
CA GLY A 146 -12.96 0.31 -20.58
C GLY A 146 -14.31 -0.26 -20.15
N LYS A 147 -14.36 -1.03 -19.05
CA LYS A 147 -15.60 -1.58 -18.49
C LYS A 147 -15.97 -0.85 -17.20
N THR A 148 -17.25 -0.49 -17.08
CA THR A 148 -17.80 0.08 -15.85
C THR A 148 -18.15 -1.04 -14.88
N ARG A 149 -17.57 -0.97 -13.68
CA ARG A 149 -17.92 -1.84 -12.56
C ARG A 149 -18.76 -1.06 -11.57
N THR A 150 -19.88 -1.63 -11.16
CA THR A 150 -20.76 -1.04 -10.15
C THR A 150 -20.76 -1.91 -8.91
N MET A 151 -20.46 -1.31 -7.78
CA MET A 151 -20.43 -1.97 -6.48
C MET A 151 -21.34 -1.24 -5.51
N THR A 152 -21.88 -1.95 -4.53
CA THR A 152 -22.70 -1.35 -3.48
C THR A 152 -21.96 -1.42 -2.16
N VAL A 153 -21.92 -0.32 -1.41
CA VAL A 153 -21.37 -0.30 -0.05
C VAL A 153 -22.39 -0.93 0.89
N LEU A 154 -22.11 -2.12 1.38
CA LEU A 154 -23.01 -2.82 2.30
C LEU A 154 -22.85 -2.34 3.74
N ARG A 155 -21.62 -2.24 4.23
CA ARG A 155 -21.29 -1.91 5.61
C ARG A 155 -19.98 -1.13 5.69
N ILE A 156 -19.89 -0.28 6.69
CA ILE A 156 -18.66 0.45 7.07
C ILE A 156 -18.41 0.19 8.55
N GLY A 157 -17.21 -0.32 8.87
CA GLY A 157 -16.82 -0.64 10.24
C GLY A 157 -15.51 -0.02 10.69
#